data_3cd58f9596a2a5f5ee803b4cf82eab3c
#
_entry.id   3cd58f9596a2a5f5ee803b4cf82eab3c
#
_cell.length_a   1.000
_cell.length_b   1.000
_cell.length_c   1.000
_cell.angle_alpha   90.00
_cell.angle_beta   90.00
_cell.angle_gamma   90.00
#
_symmetry.space_group_name_H-M   'P 1'
#
loop_
_entity.id
_entity.type
_entity.pdbx_description
1 polymer ?
#
loop_
_entity_poly.entity_id
_entity_poly.type
_entity_poly.pdbx_seq_one_letter_code
_entity_poly.pdbx_strand_id
1 'polypeptide(L)'
;MKFQISDLKLLVISISALGFSGSIFAQDPNSKKPILCQGNYLTEEAAKEQLARFAQSYSNLAEWKERAKGIREGILRGAELYPLPKKCPLNPIIHSKRQYDGYTVENVGFESLPGVFVTGSLYRPREEKPPFAAVLCPHGHWGDQNDYGRFRPDQQKRCATLAKMGAIVFSYDMVGWGDWKNAGWQHNRPKVLKLQLWNSIRAVDFLSSLKDVDPTRIAITGASGGGTQSFMLTAVDDRIAVCVPVVMVSAHFFGGCNCESGMPIHKSDKHETSNVEIAALAAPRPLLLISDGKDWTKNVPDVEFPYIRNIYRLYGVESNVENVHLPDEGHDYGLSKRTGMYKFLAKHLHLSLDKVAKPDGSIDEDFVVIEKIDDMLVFGPDHPRPAHAVSPDANDLPWD
;
A
#
# COMPACT_ATOMS: atom_id res chain seq x y z
N MET A 1 20.74 71.63 -27.98
CA MET A 1 20.45 70.29 -28.54
C MET A 1 19.58 69.57 -27.56
N LYS A 2 18.26 69.49 -27.81
CA LYS A 2 17.26 68.84 -26.93
C LYS A 2 17.21 67.37 -27.25
N PHE A 3 17.36 66.50 -26.26
CA PHE A 3 17.00 65.08 -26.40
C PHE A 3 15.74 64.82 -25.55
N GLN A 4 14.71 64.33 -26.22
CA GLN A 4 13.45 63.89 -25.62
C GLN A 4 13.61 62.51 -24.99
N ILE A 5 13.01 62.35 -23.84
CA ILE A 5 12.78 61.07 -23.15
C ILE A 5 11.43 60.54 -23.60
N SER A 6 11.39 59.41 -24.23
CA SER A 6 10.13 58.70 -24.55
C SER A 6 10.06 57.35 -23.85
N ASP A 7 9.02 57.24 -23.07
CA ASP A 7 8.23 56.05 -22.76
C ASP A 7 8.92 54.74 -22.38
N LEU A 8 9.07 54.54 -21.07
CA LEU A 8 9.26 53.23 -20.44
C LEU A 8 7.89 52.71 -20.01
N LYS A 9 7.27 51.82 -20.78
CA LYS A 9 6.04 51.11 -20.40
C LYS A 9 6.40 50.07 -19.29
N LEU A 10 5.88 50.30 -18.11
CA LEU A 10 5.90 49.33 -17.02
C LEU A 10 4.97 48.16 -17.39
N LEU A 11 5.54 46.99 -17.61
CA LEU A 11 4.81 45.72 -17.73
C LEU A 11 4.49 45.21 -16.32
N VAL A 12 3.26 45.41 -15.87
CA VAL A 12 2.75 44.83 -14.62
C VAL A 12 2.43 43.37 -14.89
N ILE A 13 3.29 42.46 -14.45
CA ILE A 13 3.00 41.04 -14.43
C ILE A 13 2.11 40.77 -13.22
N SER A 14 0.83 40.56 -13.48
CA SER A 14 -0.12 40.05 -12.48
C SER A 14 0.19 38.59 -12.21
N ILE A 15 0.82 38.29 -11.09
CA ILE A 15 0.94 36.95 -10.55
C ILE A 15 -0.44 36.60 -9.95
N SER A 16 -1.23 35.82 -10.71
CA SER A 16 -2.45 35.21 -10.20
C SER A 16 -2.04 34.11 -9.24
N ALA A 17 -2.08 34.41 -7.96
CA ALA A 17 -2.05 33.39 -6.90
C ALA A 17 -3.32 32.55 -7.04
N LEU A 18 -3.19 31.35 -7.63
CA LEU A 18 -4.20 30.29 -7.53
C LEU A 18 -4.25 29.84 -6.06
N GLY A 19 -5.08 30.50 -5.29
CA GLY A 19 -5.47 30.06 -3.97
C GLY A 19 -6.25 28.75 -4.13
N PHE A 20 -5.65 27.63 -3.74
CA PHE A 20 -6.40 26.42 -3.42
C PHE A 20 -7.23 26.72 -2.17
N SER A 21 -8.40 27.29 -2.37
CA SER A 21 -9.46 27.32 -1.35
C SER A 21 -9.94 25.90 -1.19
N GLY A 22 -9.44 25.19 -0.18
CA GLY A 22 -10.05 23.97 0.30
C GLY A 22 -11.47 24.31 0.76
N SER A 23 -12.45 24.09 -0.09
CA SER A 23 -13.86 24.18 0.28
C SER A 23 -14.11 23.10 1.33
N ILE A 24 -14.24 23.51 2.59
CA ILE A 24 -14.88 22.70 3.63
C ILE A 24 -16.33 22.61 3.18
N PHE A 25 -16.68 21.54 2.46
CA PHE A 25 -18.08 21.22 2.16
C PHE A 25 -18.73 20.83 3.48
N ALA A 26 -19.45 21.76 4.10
CA ALA A 26 -20.43 21.43 5.10
C ALA A 26 -21.47 20.51 4.43
N GLN A 27 -21.45 19.22 4.79
CA GLN A 27 -22.41 18.26 4.26
C GLN A 27 -23.81 18.58 4.81
N ASP A 28 -24.78 18.61 3.92
CA ASP A 28 -26.20 18.68 4.26
C ASP A 28 -26.55 17.54 5.23
N PRO A 29 -27.01 17.82 6.47
CA PRO A 29 -27.35 16.81 7.46
C PRO A 29 -28.48 15.86 7.02
N ASN A 30 -29.22 16.18 5.95
CA ASN A 30 -30.27 15.35 5.35
C ASN A 30 -29.79 14.51 4.14
N SER A 31 -28.54 14.64 3.72
CA SER A 31 -28.04 13.86 2.59
C SER A 31 -27.82 12.41 3.00
N LYS A 32 -28.53 11.46 2.37
CA LYS A 32 -28.28 10.01 2.49
C LYS A 32 -26.98 9.55 1.80
N LYS A 33 -26.09 10.48 1.40
CA LYS A 33 -24.81 10.13 0.77
C LYS A 33 -23.83 9.63 1.82
N PRO A 34 -23.03 8.59 1.49
CA PRO A 34 -22.01 8.09 2.40
C PRO A 34 -20.97 9.18 2.72
N ILE A 35 -20.50 9.20 3.96
CA ILE A 35 -19.47 10.14 4.42
C ILE A 35 -18.10 9.58 4.00
N LEU A 36 -17.40 10.29 3.11
CA LEU A 36 -16.04 9.95 2.71
C LEU A 36 -15.03 10.75 3.53
N CYS A 37 -14.05 10.04 4.09
CA CYS A 37 -12.92 10.62 4.79
C CYS A 37 -11.73 10.59 3.83
N GLN A 38 -11.34 11.73 3.25
CA GLN A 38 -10.29 11.83 2.24
C GLN A 38 -9.28 12.94 2.55
N GLY A 39 -8.04 12.75 2.13
CA GLY A 39 -6.96 13.72 2.27
C GLY A 39 -6.74 14.13 3.72
N ASN A 40 -6.49 15.38 3.97
CA ASN A 40 -6.43 15.99 5.32
C ASN A 40 -7.86 16.17 5.86
N TYR A 41 -8.50 15.05 6.19
CA TYR A 41 -9.89 15.00 6.64
C TYR A 41 -10.09 15.71 7.99
N LEU A 42 -9.11 15.67 8.87
CA LEU A 42 -9.11 16.31 10.18
C LEU A 42 -7.92 17.28 10.30
N THR A 43 -8.03 18.25 11.21
CA THR A 43 -6.82 18.90 11.73
C THR A 43 -6.07 17.95 12.65
N GLU A 44 -4.80 18.23 12.94
CA GLU A 44 -3.99 17.40 13.84
C GLU A 44 -4.58 17.35 15.25
N GLU A 45 -5.15 18.47 15.74
CA GLU A 45 -5.82 18.57 17.03
C GLU A 45 -7.11 17.72 17.08
N ALA A 46 -7.97 17.87 16.06
CA ALA A 46 -9.21 17.10 15.97
C ALA A 46 -8.93 15.58 15.86
N ALA A 47 -7.84 15.21 15.19
CA ALA A 47 -7.41 13.83 15.09
C ALA A 47 -6.95 13.25 16.44
N LYS A 48 -6.20 14.03 17.24
CA LYS A 48 -5.82 13.63 18.62
C LYS A 48 -7.05 13.46 19.50
N GLU A 49 -8.02 14.38 19.42
CA GLU A 49 -9.30 14.27 20.14
C GLU A 49 -10.09 13.05 19.69
N GLN A 50 -10.11 12.76 18.38
CA GLN A 50 -10.77 11.56 17.85
C GLN A 50 -10.15 10.28 18.41
N LEU A 51 -8.81 10.15 18.39
CA LEU A 51 -8.12 9.01 18.96
C LEU A 51 -8.35 8.88 20.47
N ALA A 52 -8.38 9.99 21.20
CA ALA A 52 -8.71 9.99 22.62
C ALA A 52 -10.13 9.47 22.91
N ARG A 53 -11.12 9.86 22.08
CA ARG A 53 -12.48 9.31 22.16
C ARG A 53 -12.52 7.82 21.84
N PHE A 54 -11.79 7.37 20.83
CA PHE A 54 -11.70 5.95 20.47
C PHE A 54 -11.08 5.13 21.60
N ALA A 55 -10.00 5.63 22.22
CA ALA A 55 -9.36 4.97 23.37
C ALA A 55 -10.29 4.80 24.58
N GLN A 56 -11.31 5.66 24.74
CA GLN A 56 -12.31 5.54 25.81
C GLN A 56 -13.37 4.47 25.53
N SER A 57 -13.45 3.94 24.30
CA SER A 57 -14.45 2.93 23.91
C SER A 57 -14.07 1.50 24.31
N TYR A 58 -12.89 1.28 24.84
CA TYR A 58 -12.40 0.00 25.34
C TYR A 58 -11.40 0.19 26.49
N SER A 59 -11.42 -0.69 27.46
CA SER A 59 -10.52 -0.68 28.62
C SER A 59 -9.70 -1.97 28.76
N ASN A 60 -10.08 -3.01 28.03
CA ASN A 60 -9.47 -4.34 28.09
C ASN A 60 -9.47 -5.02 26.72
N LEU A 61 -8.80 -6.17 26.65
CA LEU A 61 -8.64 -6.93 25.41
C LEU A 61 -9.98 -7.40 24.80
N ALA A 62 -10.95 -7.78 25.63
CA ALA A 62 -12.23 -8.26 25.12
C ALA A 62 -13.01 -7.14 24.42
N GLU A 63 -13.07 -5.97 25.03
CA GLU A 63 -13.72 -4.77 24.46
C GLU A 63 -13.00 -4.30 23.20
N TRP A 64 -11.65 -4.30 23.21
CA TRP A 64 -10.88 -4.02 21.97
C TRP A 64 -11.21 -4.99 20.85
N LYS A 65 -11.30 -6.30 21.12
CA LYS A 65 -11.65 -7.31 20.10
C LYS A 65 -13.02 -7.06 19.49
N GLU A 66 -14.01 -6.64 20.27
CA GLU A 66 -15.34 -6.28 19.75
C GLU A 66 -15.27 -5.02 18.88
N ARG A 67 -14.50 -3.98 19.30
CA ARG A 67 -14.25 -2.80 18.48
C ARG A 67 -13.54 -3.15 17.18
N ALA A 68 -12.48 -3.96 17.25
CA ALA A 68 -11.71 -4.43 16.09
C ALA A 68 -12.58 -5.19 15.08
N LYS A 69 -13.49 -6.04 15.57
CA LYS A 69 -14.48 -6.72 14.74
C LYS A 69 -15.40 -5.72 14.03
N GLY A 70 -15.92 -4.72 14.76
CA GLY A 70 -16.76 -3.68 14.19
C GLY A 70 -16.04 -2.85 13.11
N ILE A 71 -14.76 -2.51 13.34
CA ILE A 71 -13.93 -1.80 12.36
C ILE A 71 -13.73 -2.66 11.10
N ARG A 72 -13.35 -3.93 11.24
CA ARG A 72 -13.17 -4.87 10.10
C ARG A 72 -14.45 -5.01 9.28
N GLU A 73 -15.59 -5.20 9.92
CA GLU A 73 -16.88 -5.25 9.23
C GLU A 73 -17.21 -3.91 8.56
N GLY A 74 -16.92 -2.79 9.21
CA GLY A 74 -17.09 -1.45 8.65
C GLY A 74 -16.29 -1.22 7.37
N ILE A 75 -15.02 -1.64 7.36
CA ILE A 75 -14.17 -1.61 6.17
C ILE A 75 -14.79 -2.44 5.03
N LEU A 76 -15.11 -3.70 5.31
CA LEU A 76 -15.65 -4.60 4.29
C LEU A 76 -17.01 -4.13 3.76
N ARG A 77 -17.90 -3.63 4.61
CA ARG A 77 -19.20 -3.06 4.19
C ARG A 77 -19.00 -1.77 3.40
N GLY A 78 -18.14 -0.87 3.89
CA GLY A 78 -17.82 0.39 3.21
C GLY A 78 -17.17 0.17 1.84
N ALA A 79 -16.35 -0.87 1.70
CA ALA A 79 -15.76 -1.30 0.43
C ALA A 79 -16.72 -2.15 -0.43
N GLU A 80 -17.94 -2.42 0.00
CA GLU A 80 -18.91 -3.34 -0.66
C GLU A 80 -18.35 -4.75 -0.86
N LEU A 81 -17.55 -5.24 0.08
CA LEU A 81 -16.95 -6.59 0.10
C LEU A 81 -17.55 -7.46 1.24
N TYR A 82 -18.74 -7.16 1.72
CA TYR A 82 -19.42 -7.94 2.75
C TYR A 82 -20.82 -8.39 2.28
N PRO A 83 -21.04 -9.72 2.13
CA PRO A 83 -20.06 -10.79 2.25
C PRO A 83 -18.96 -10.71 1.17
N LEU A 84 -17.84 -11.41 1.40
CA LEU A 84 -16.77 -11.48 0.38
C LEU A 84 -17.29 -12.14 -0.90
N PRO A 85 -16.89 -11.66 -2.08
CA PRO A 85 -17.24 -12.29 -3.36
C PRO A 85 -16.78 -13.74 -3.44
N LYS A 86 -17.46 -14.53 -4.26
CA LYS A 86 -17.03 -15.89 -4.56
C LYS A 86 -15.70 -15.89 -5.31
N LYS A 87 -14.76 -16.70 -4.85
CA LYS A 87 -13.44 -16.81 -5.50
C LYS A 87 -13.52 -17.64 -6.77
N CYS A 88 -13.11 -17.06 -7.90
CA CYS A 88 -12.87 -17.82 -9.14
C CYS A 88 -11.50 -18.54 -9.08
N PRO A 89 -11.23 -19.53 -9.96
CA PRO A 89 -9.88 -20.03 -10.16
C PRO A 89 -8.91 -18.91 -10.52
N LEU A 90 -7.67 -18.99 -10.04
CA LEU A 90 -6.66 -17.94 -10.30
C LEU A 90 -6.12 -17.97 -11.73
N ASN A 91 -6.12 -19.15 -12.38
CA ASN A 91 -5.61 -19.35 -13.74
C ASN A 91 -4.28 -18.59 -13.99
N PRO A 92 -3.21 -18.87 -13.22
CA PRO A 92 -1.99 -18.06 -13.27
C PRO A 92 -1.27 -18.22 -14.62
N ILE A 93 -0.90 -17.09 -15.21
CA ILE A 93 -0.04 -16.99 -16.39
C ILE A 93 1.32 -16.52 -15.86
N ILE A 94 2.37 -17.36 -16.01
CA ILE A 94 3.72 -17.07 -15.52
C ILE A 94 4.70 -17.33 -16.67
N HIS A 95 5.50 -16.31 -17.02
CA HIS A 95 6.43 -16.40 -18.15
C HIS A 95 7.63 -15.46 -18.02
N SER A 96 8.47 -15.43 -19.04
CA SER A 96 9.61 -14.50 -19.18
C SER A 96 10.55 -14.52 -17.96
N LYS A 97 10.99 -15.72 -17.57
CA LYS A 97 11.93 -15.87 -16.43
C LYS A 97 13.30 -15.28 -16.76
N ARG A 98 13.74 -14.32 -15.95
CA ARG A 98 15.06 -13.71 -16.00
C ARG A 98 15.85 -14.06 -14.74
N GLN A 99 17.17 -14.20 -14.86
CA GLN A 99 18.05 -14.62 -13.76
C GLN A 99 19.12 -13.57 -13.50
N TYR A 100 19.29 -13.26 -12.21
CA TYR A 100 20.23 -12.25 -11.72
C TYR A 100 21.04 -12.80 -10.54
N ASP A 101 21.88 -11.97 -9.96
CA ASP A 101 22.69 -12.32 -8.80
C ASP A 101 21.81 -12.53 -7.55
N GLY A 102 21.65 -13.80 -7.17
CA GLY A 102 20.88 -14.22 -5.98
C GLY A 102 19.35 -14.24 -6.17
N TYR A 103 18.79 -13.82 -7.31
CA TYR A 103 17.34 -13.82 -7.53
C TYR A 103 16.94 -14.10 -8.99
N THR A 104 15.68 -14.41 -9.19
CA THR A 104 15.03 -14.45 -10.52
C THR A 104 13.79 -13.56 -10.53
N VAL A 105 13.35 -13.12 -11.72
CA VAL A 105 12.10 -12.37 -11.93
C VAL A 105 11.28 -13.06 -12.99
N GLU A 106 9.96 -13.16 -12.77
CA GLU A 106 8.97 -13.68 -13.71
C GLU A 106 7.81 -12.69 -13.84
N ASN A 107 7.24 -12.57 -15.03
CA ASN A 107 6.01 -11.80 -15.27
C ASN A 107 4.81 -12.68 -14.92
N VAL A 108 3.87 -12.15 -14.14
CA VAL A 108 2.73 -12.91 -13.63
C VAL A 108 1.44 -12.16 -13.84
N GLY A 109 0.44 -12.88 -14.39
CA GLY A 109 -0.95 -12.46 -14.42
C GLY A 109 -1.84 -13.56 -13.82
N PHE A 110 -2.88 -13.20 -13.07
CA PHE A 110 -3.89 -14.15 -12.60
C PHE A 110 -5.26 -13.48 -12.46
N GLU A 111 -6.32 -14.28 -12.49
CA GLU A 111 -7.68 -13.78 -12.36
C GLU A 111 -8.06 -13.53 -10.91
N SER A 112 -8.44 -12.27 -10.60
CA SER A 112 -9.05 -11.92 -9.31
C SER A 112 -10.58 -12.10 -9.33
N LEU A 113 -11.19 -11.79 -10.47
CA LEU A 113 -12.56 -12.10 -10.87
C LEU A 113 -12.50 -12.72 -12.26
N PRO A 114 -13.54 -13.41 -12.75
CA PRO A 114 -13.54 -13.96 -14.10
C PRO A 114 -13.20 -12.89 -15.16
N GLY A 115 -12.09 -13.07 -15.89
CA GLY A 115 -11.59 -12.13 -16.89
C GLY A 115 -10.97 -10.84 -16.36
N VAL A 116 -10.85 -10.64 -15.06
CA VAL A 116 -10.17 -9.49 -14.44
C VAL A 116 -8.80 -9.92 -13.95
N PHE A 117 -7.74 -9.44 -14.60
CA PHE A 117 -6.37 -9.89 -14.36
C PHE A 117 -5.60 -8.95 -13.44
N VAL A 118 -5.08 -9.47 -12.33
CA VAL A 118 -4.00 -8.84 -11.57
C VAL A 118 -2.68 -9.18 -12.24
N THR A 119 -1.86 -8.17 -12.49
CA THR A 119 -0.56 -8.28 -13.15
C THR A 119 0.56 -7.85 -12.22
N GLY A 120 1.76 -8.39 -12.40
CA GLY A 120 2.89 -8.07 -11.54
C GLY A 120 4.17 -8.78 -11.91
N SER A 121 5.20 -8.56 -11.08
CA SER A 121 6.50 -9.21 -11.16
C SER A 121 6.71 -10.08 -9.92
N LEU A 122 7.07 -11.33 -10.13
CA LEU A 122 7.35 -12.32 -9.10
C LEU A 122 8.87 -12.52 -9.00
N TYR A 123 9.44 -12.11 -7.88
CA TYR A 123 10.85 -12.28 -7.56
C TYR A 123 11.00 -13.52 -6.69
N ARG A 124 11.99 -14.38 -6.99
CA ARG A 124 12.26 -15.60 -6.24
C ARG A 124 13.71 -15.68 -5.81
N PRO A 125 14.02 -16.22 -4.63
CA PRO A 125 15.38 -16.54 -4.24
C PRO A 125 15.95 -17.62 -5.15
N ARG A 126 17.25 -17.57 -5.40
CA ARG A 126 17.91 -18.50 -6.33
C ARG A 126 18.73 -19.59 -5.62
N GLU A 127 19.28 -19.28 -4.48
CA GLU A 127 20.28 -20.12 -3.81
C GLU A 127 19.75 -20.87 -2.58
N GLU A 128 18.50 -20.64 -2.21
CA GLU A 128 17.90 -21.23 -1.02
C GLU A 128 16.91 -22.35 -1.35
N LYS A 129 16.55 -23.11 -0.32
CA LYS A 129 15.59 -24.22 -0.46
C LYS A 129 14.24 -23.85 0.15
N PRO A 130 13.12 -24.22 -0.49
CA PRO A 130 11.79 -24.04 0.06
C PRO A 130 11.59 -24.85 1.37
N PRO A 131 10.56 -24.48 2.19
CA PRO A 131 9.57 -23.47 1.90
C PRO A 131 10.02 -22.04 2.24
N PHE A 132 9.68 -21.08 1.39
CA PHE A 132 10.06 -19.68 1.53
C PHE A 132 8.98 -18.86 2.24
N ALA A 133 9.38 -17.83 2.97
CA ALA A 133 8.50 -16.73 3.31
C ALA A 133 8.07 -15.98 2.02
N ALA A 134 6.93 -15.29 2.05
CA ALA A 134 6.50 -14.47 0.93
C ALA A 134 6.21 -13.03 1.35
N VAL A 135 6.41 -12.07 0.43
CA VAL A 135 6.15 -10.66 0.69
C VAL A 135 5.36 -10.05 -0.46
N LEU A 136 4.21 -9.47 -0.15
CA LEU A 136 3.49 -8.61 -1.07
C LEU A 136 4.09 -7.19 -1.04
N CYS A 137 4.36 -6.64 -2.22
CA CYS A 137 4.94 -5.30 -2.36
C CYS A 137 4.07 -4.40 -3.25
N PRO A 138 2.90 -3.93 -2.78
CA PRO A 138 2.14 -2.91 -3.49
C PRO A 138 2.95 -1.62 -3.61
N HIS A 139 2.82 -0.94 -4.75
CA HIS A 139 3.50 0.33 -5.00
C HIS A 139 2.66 1.53 -4.55
N GLY A 140 3.27 2.71 -4.43
CA GLY A 140 2.58 3.98 -4.20
C GLY A 140 2.20 4.71 -5.50
N HIS A 141 1.67 5.93 -5.36
CA HIS A 141 1.24 6.78 -6.49
C HIS A 141 2.39 7.67 -7.01
N TRP A 142 3.57 7.12 -7.16
CA TRP A 142 4.66 7.82 -7.80
C TRP A 142 4.67 7.52 -9.30
N GLY A 143 4.91 8.53 -10.09
CA GLY A 143 5.10 8.25 -11.47
C GLY A 143 5.35 9.47 -12.32
N ASP A 144 6.29 9.31 -13.23
CA ASP A 144 6.43 10.06 -14.46
C ASP A 144 6.31 9.08 -15.65
N GLN A 145 6.66 9.56 -16.84
CA GLN A 145 6.47 8.78 -18.07
C GLN A 145 7.33 7.50 -18.11
N ASN A 146 8.49 7.48 -17.44
CA ASN A 146 9.50 6.42 -17.53
C ASN A 146 9.77 5.72 -16.20
N ASP A 147 9.16 6.18 -15.11
CA ASP A 147 9.42 5.70 -13.75
C ASP A 147 8.14 5.74 -12.93
N TYR A 148 7.31 4.73 -13.04
CA TYR A 148 6.03 4.69 -12.33
C TYR A 148 5.67 3.30 -11.81
N GLY A 149 4.90 3.26 -10.71
CA GLY A 149 4.35 2.04 -10.13
C GLY A 149 5.42 1.01 -9.78
N ARG A 150 5.20 -0.25 -10.16
CA ARG A 150 6.15 -1.35 -9.89
C ARG A 150 7.42 -1.29 -10.72
N PHE A 151 7.48 -0.46 -11.76
CA PHE A 151 8.64 -0.30 -12.64
C PHE A 151 9.71 0.61 -12.05
N ARG A 152 9.41 1.36 -10.99
CA ARG A 152 10.35 2.26 -10.32
C ARG A 152 11.61 1.53 -9.84
N PRO A 153 12.80 2.15 -9.96
CA PRO A 153 14.04 1.55 -9.48
C PRO A 153 14.03 1.18 -8.00
N ASP A 154 13.46 2.03 -7.13
CA ASP A 154 13.36 1.75 -5.70
C ASP A 154 12.41 0.58 -5.38
N GLN A 155 11.35 0.39 -6.17
CA GLN A 155 10.45 -0.75 -6.08
C GLN A 155 11.15 -2.05 -6.50
N GLN A 156 11.87 -2.03 -7.63
CA GLN A 156 12.63 -3.18 -8.10
C GLN A 156 13.76 -3.55 -7.12
N LYS A 157 14.52 -2.55 -6.63
CA LYS A 157 15.56 -2.76 -5.61
C LYS A 157 15.00 -3.45 -4.37
N ARG A 158 13.88 -2.95 -3.84
CA ARG A 158 13.23 -3.55 -2.67
C ARG A 158 12.86 -5.00 -2.89
N CYS A 159 12.22 -5.31 -4.02
CA CYS A 159 11.77 -6.66 -4.32
C CYS A 159 12.94 -7.63 -4.56
N ALA A 160 13.95 -7.22 -5.32
CA ALA A 160 15.14 -8.03 -5.59
C ALA A 160 15.96 -8.29 -4.32
N THR A 161 16.11 -7.28 -3.46
CA THR A 161 16.84 -7.42 -2.19
C THR A 161 16.14 -8.39 -1.25
N LEU A 162 14.81 -8.29 -1.08
CA LEU A 162 14.04 -9.26 -0.30
C LEU A 162 14.13 -10.67 -0.88
N ALA A 163 14.15 -10.81 -2.21
CA ALA A 163 14.32 -12.12 -2.85
C ALA A 163 15.71 -12.69 -2.58
N LYS A 164 16.79 -11.91 -2.69
CA LYS A 164 18.15 -12.35 -2.33
C LYS A 164 18.27 -12.70 -0.84
N MET A 165 17.51 -12.06 0.03
CA MET A 165 17.41 -12.40 1.45
C MET A 165 16.68 -13.72 1.71
N GLY A 166 15.97 -14.31 0.74
CA GLY A 166 15.30 -15.60 0.86
C GLY A 166 13.77 -15.54 0.87
N ALA A 167 13.15 -14.46 0.42
CA ALA A 167 11.69 -14.37 0.30
C ALA A 167 11.23 -14.52 -1.16
N ILE A 168 10.06 -15.09 -1.40
CA ILE A 168 9.32 -14.90 -2.65
C ILE A 168 8.58 -13.57 -2.56
N VAL A 169 8.77 -12.67 -3.55
CA VAL A 169 8.21 -11.33 -3.50
C VAL A 169 7.31 -11.09 -4.70
N PHE A 170 6.10 -10.62 -4.47
CA PHE A 170 5.18 -10.26 -5.54
C PHE A 170 4.87 -8.76 -5.50
N SER A 171 5.35 -8.05 -6.51
CA SER A 171 5.03 -6.64 -6.76
C SER A 171 3.97 -6.58 -7.85
N TYR A 172 2.76 -6.16 -7.50
CA TYR A 172 1.62 -6.15 -8.41
C TYR A 172 1.15 -4.73 -8.72
N ASP A 173 0.55 -4.58 -9.90
CA ASP A 173 0.01 -3.31 -10.37
C ASP A 173 -1.24 -2.93 -9.58
N MET A 174 -1.32 -1.67 -9.18
CA MET A 174 -2.61 -1.07 -8.79
C MET A 174 -3.51 -0.97 -10.01
N VAL A 175 -4.82 -1.00 -9.79
CA VAL A 175 -5.82 -0.79 -10.83
C VAL A 175 -5.53 0.53 -11.57
N GLY A 176 -5.42 0.47 -12.89
CA GLY A 176 -5.09 1.63 -13.72
C GLY A 176 -3.61 1.98 -13.83
N TRP A 177 -2.71 1.10 -13.31
CA TRP A 177 -1.25 1.22 -13.44
C TRP A 177 -0.70 0.02 -14.23
N GLY A 178 0.52 0.10 -14.72
CA GLY A 178 1.19 -0.99 -15.42
C GLY A 178 0.35 -1.57 -16.57
N ASP A 179 0.19 -2.88 -16.58
CA ASP A 179 -0.61 -3.58 -17.59
C ASP A 179 -2.09 -3.15 -17.62
N TRP A 180 -2.65 -2.71 -16.48
CA TRP A 180 -4.00 -2.19 -16.42
C TRP A 180 -4.14 -0.90 -17.23
N LYS A 181 -3.16 0.02 -17.11
CA LYS A 181 -3.11 1.27 -17.87
C LYS A 181 -3.02 0.99 -19.38
N ASN A 182 -2.15 0.06 -19.76
CA ASN A 182 -1.97 -0.33 -21.16
C ASN A 182 -3.24 -0.97 -21.75
N ALA A 183 -4.03 -1.63 -20.92
CA ALA A 183 -5.34 -2.17 -21.30
C ALA A 183 -6.49 -1.14 -21.26
N GLY A 184 -6.20 0.14 -20.98
CA GLY A 184 -7.19 1.23 -20.96
C GLY A 184 -7.89 1.49 -19.62
N TRP A 185 -7.54 0.76 -18.56
CA TRP A 185 -8.15 0.95 -17.25
C TRP A 185 -7.72 2.26 -16.59
N GLN A 186 -8.68 2.96 -15.99
CA GLN A 186 -8.42 4.21 -15.29
C GLN A 186 -8.30 3.98 -13.78
N HIS A 187 -7.33 4.66 -13.15
CA HIS A 187 -7.11 4.55 -11.70
C HIS A 187 -8.21 5.23 -10.87
N ASN A 188 -8.84 6.26 -11.41
CA ASN A 188 -9.90 7.04 -10.73
C ASN A 188 -11.32 6.50 -11.01
N ARG A 189 -11.44 5.28 -11.54
CA ARG A 189 -12.75 4.68 -11.80
C ARG A 189 -13.61 4.58 -10.52
N PRO A 190 -14.95 4.57 -10.66
CA PRO A 190 -15.83 4.34 -9.51
C PRO A 190 -15.50 3.02 -8.79
N LYS A 191 -15.57 3.04 -7.46
CA LYS A 191 -15.35 1.86 -6.60
C LYS A 191 -13.98 1.19 -6.80
N VAL A 192 -12.97 1.95 -7.21
CA VAL A 192 -11.62 1.41 -7.41
C VAL A 192 -11.04 0.78 -6.13
N LEU A 193 -11.38 1.31 -4.95
CA LEU A 193 -10.97 0.76 -3.66
C LEU A 193 -11.48 -0.68 -3.47
N LYS A 194 -12.75 -0.95 -3.82
CA LYS A 194 -13.31 -2.32 -3.78
C LYS A 194 -12.46 -3.28 -4.58
N LEU A 195 -12.18 -2.94 -5.84
CA LEU A 195 -11.42 -3.80 -6.74
C LEU A 195 -9.97 -3.94 -6.27
N GLN A 196 -9.35 -2.84 -5.82
CA GLN A 196 -7.97 -2.84 -5.33
C GLN A 196 -7.80 -3.73 -4.10
N LEU A 197 -8.69 -3.61 -3.12
CA LEU A 197 -8.65 -4.45 -1.92
C LEU A 197 -8.92 -5.92 -2.24
N TRP A 198 -9.88 -6.20 -3.13
CA TRP A 198 -10.13 -7.55 -3.61
C TRP A 198 -8.91 -8.14 -4.32
N ASN A 199 -8.28 -7.39 -5.22
CA ASN A 199 -7.05 -7.81 -5.90
C ASN A 199 -5.93 -8.15 -4.90
N SER A 200 -5.81 -7.38 -3.82
CA SER A 200 -4.84 -7.64 -2.75
C SER A 200 -5.14 -8.95 -2.00
N ILE A 201 -6.42 -9.24 -1.69
CA ILE A 201 -6.85 -10.52 -1.09
C ILE A 201 -6.51 -11.68 -2.04
N ARG A 202 -6.76 -11.52 -3.35
CA ARG A 202 -6.46 -12.55 -4.36
C ARG A 202 -4.96 -12.72 -4.60
N ALA A 203 -4.15 -11.68 -4.39
CA ALA A 203 -2.70 -11.78 -4.41
C ALA A 203 -2.16 -12.63 -3.23
N VAL A 204 -2.81 -12.59 -2.05
CA VAL A 204 -2.53 -13.54 -0.97
C VAL A 204 -2.89 -14.96 -1.38
N ASP A 205 -4.06 -15.16 -2.04
CA ASP A 205 -4.44 -16.47 -2.56
C ASP A 205 -3.41 -17.01 -3.56
N PHE A 206 -2.91 -16.14 -4.46
CA PHE A 206 -1.87 -16.51 -5.44
C PHE A 206 -0.59 -16.95 -4.74
N LEU A 207 -0.03 -16.15 -3.81
CA LEU A 207 1.17 -16.54 -3.08
C LEU A 207 0.96 -17.84 -2.29
N SER A 208 -0.18 -17.99 -1.63
CA SER A 208 -0.51 -19.20 -0.86
C SER A 208 -0.69 -20.45 -1.75
N SER A 209 -0.93 -20.28 -3.05
CA SER A 209 -1.08 -21.40 -4.00
C SER A 209 0.26 -21.94 -4.53
N LEU A 210 1.34 -21.18 -4.34
CA LEU A 210 2.69 -21.57 -4.79
C LEU A 210 3.23 -22.66 -3.85
N LYS A 211 3.69 -23.77 -4.43
CA LYS A 211 4.15 -24.97 -3.68
C LYS A 211 5.39 -24.71 -2.82
N ASP A 212 6.16 -23.70 -3.18
CA ASP A 212 7.41 -23.32 -2.53
C ASP A 212 7.24 -22.19 -1.49
N VAL A 213 6.01 -21.68 -1.28
CA VAL A 213 5.69 -20.68 -0.26
C VAL A 213 5.21 -21.35 1.03
N ASP A 214 5.70 -20.87 2.16
CA ASP A 214 5.12 -21.12 3.48
C ASP A 214 3.95 -20.15 3.73
N PRO A 215 2.70 -20.59 3.68
CA PRO A 215 1.53 -19.73 3.81
C PRO A 215 1.37 -19.12 5.21
N THR A 216 2.14 -19.57 6.20
CA THR A 216 2.16 -19.00 7.55
C THR A 216 3.13 -17.83 7.70
N ARG A 217 3.97 -17.57 6.69
CA ARG A 217 5.00 -16.52 6.68
C ARG A 217 4.81 -15.56 5.49
N ILE A 218 3.60 -15.01 5.36
CA ILE A 218 3.28 -14.00 4.33
C ILE A 218 3.30 -12.61 4.97
N ALA A 219 4.11 -11.72 4.44
CA ALA A 219 4.17 -10.31 4.85
C ALA A 219 3.68 -9.37 3.76
N ILE A 220 3.47 -8.11 4.14
CA ILE A 220 3.16 -7.04 3.19
C ILE A 220 3.92 -5.77 3.56
N THR A 221 4.44 -5.06 2.55
CA THR A 221 5.06 -3.74 2.71
C THR A 221 4.86 -2.88 1.47
N GLY A 222 4.53 -1.63 1.69
CA GLY A 222 4.40 -0.62 0.64
C GLY A 222 4.39 0.78 1.25
N ALA A 223 4.66 1.80 0.44
CA ALA A 223 4.66 3.18 0.89
C ALA A 223 3.54 3.98 0.21
N SER A 224 3.07 5.06 0.88
CA SER A 224 1.98 5.90 0.36
C SER A 224 0.72 5.06 0.09
N GLY A 225 0.17 5.09 -1.11
CA GLY A 225 -0.94 4.20 -1.51
C GLY A 225 -0.64 2.72 -1.29
N GLY A 226 0.62 2.27 -1.46
CA GLY A 226 1.07 0.93 -1.08
C GLY A 226 1.05 0.69 0.43
N GLY A 227 1.29 1.74 1.23
CA GLY A 227 1.13 1.72 2.69
C GLY A 227 -0.33 1.54 3.10
N THR A 228 -1.25 2.25 2.42
CA THR A 228 -2.70 2.04 2.59
C THR A 228 -3.09 0.60 2.31
N GLN A 229 -2.64 0.03 1.18
CA GLN A 229 -2.89 -1.37 0.86
C GLN A 229 -2.32 -2.31 1.92
N SER A 230 -1.15 -1.98 2.49
CA SER A 230 -0.50 -2.82 3.49
C SER A 230 -1.33 -2.93 4.77
N PHE A 231 -1.70 -1.84 5.40
CA PHE A 231 -2.48 -1.91 6.64
C PHE A 231 -3.94 -2.33 6.39
N MET A 232 -4.53 -1.95 5.27
CA MET A 232 -5.91 -2.30 4.95
C MET A 232 -6.07 -3.79 4.67
N LEU A 233 -5.18 -4.39 3.86
CA LEU A 233 -5.19 -5.84 3.63
C LEU A 233 -4.95 -6.60 4.94
N THR A 234 -3.98 -6.16 5.75
CA THR A 234 -3.68 -6.78 7.06
C THR A 234 -4.89 -6.74 8.00
N ALA A 235 -5.70 -5.67 7.94
CA ALA A 235 -6.91 -5.54 8.74
C ALA A 235 -8.01 -6.54 8.38
N VAL A 236 -8.11 -6.94 7.09
CA VAL A 236 -9.21 -7.80 6.60
C VAL A 236 -8.80 -9.22 6.24
N ASP A 237 -7.50 -9.52 6.22
CA ASP A 237 -6.96 -10.86 5.90
C ASP A 237 -5.95 -11.31 6.96
N ASP A 238 -6.35 -12.28 7.77
CA ASP A 238 -5.54 -12.78 8.89
C ASP A 238 -4.33 -13.64 8.45
N ARG A 239 -4.21 -13.95 7.15
CA ARG A 239 -3.05 -14.67 6.59
C ARG A 239 -1.80 -13.79 6.48
N ILE A 240 -1.94 -12.47 6.54
CA ILE A 240 -0.77 -11.57 6.61
C ILE A 240 -0.14 -11.69 7.99
N ALA A 241 1.02 -12.31 8.06
CA ALA A 241 1.74 -12.56 9.30
C ALA A 241 2.54 -11.34 9.80
N VAL A 242 3.03 -10.48 8.89
CA VAL A 242 3.83 -9.29 9.22
C VAL A 242 3.42 -8.12 8.33
N CYS A 243 3.26 -6.93 8.91
CA CYS A 243 2.84 -5.73 8.19
C CYS A 243 3.86 -4.59 8.36
N VAL A 244 4.25 -3.96 7.25
CA VAL A 244 5.16 -2.78 7.28
C VAL A 244 4.59 -1.68 6.38
N PRO A 245 3.62 -0.88 6.84
CA PRO A 245 3.17 0.31 6.14
C PRO A 245 4.20 1.44 6.27
N VAL A 246 4.54 2.05 5.16
CA VAL A 246 5.57 3.09 5.08
C VAL A 246 4.95 4.43 4.67
N VAL A 247 5.24 5.48 5.42
CA VAL A 247 4.82 6.88 5.21
C VAL A 247 3.32 7.05 4.87
N MET A 248 2.44 6.35 5.63
CA MET A 248 1.01 6.40 5.34
C MET A 248 0.09 6.37 6.57
N VAL A 249 0.50 5.76 7.68
CA VAL A 249 -0.36 5.74 8.88
C VAL A 249 -0.40 7.13 9.51
N SER A 250 -1.56 7.75 9.51
CA SER A 250 -1.78 9.08 10.07
C SER A 250 -3.19 9.18 10.65
N ALA A 251 -3.32 9.93 11.74
CA ALA A 251 -4.60 10.18 12.40
C ALA A 251 -5.43 11.26 11.69
N HIS A 252 -4.80 12.17 10.94
CA HIS A 252 -5.45 13.31 10.30
C HIS A 252 -5.53 13.20 8.78
N PHE A 253 -4.64 12.42 8.14
CA PHE A 253 -4.62 12.20 6.70
C PHE A 253 -5.13 10.80 6.36
N PHE A 254 -6.16 10.73 5.51
CA PHE A 254 -6.91 9.50 5.22
C PHE A 254 -6.71 8.95 3.80
N GLY A 255 -5.66 9.42 3.11
CA GLY A 255 -5.40 9.06 1.73
C GLY A 255 -6.00 10.05 0.74
N GLY A 256 -5.24 10.41 -0.30
CA GLY A 256 -5.62 11.42 -1.30
C GLY A 256 -6.31 10.84 -2.53
N CYS A 257 -6.29 9.51 -2.68
CA CYS A 257 -6.78 8.81 -3.88
C CYS A 257 -8.06 8.01 -3.59
N ASN A 258 -8.89 7.85 -4.61
CA ASN A 258 -10.09 7.03 -4.52
C ASN A 258 -9.80 5.55 -4.17
N CYS A 259 -8.63 5.03 -4.51
CA CYS A 259 -8.21 3.67 -4.14
C CYS A 259 -7.83 3.53 -2.67
N GLU A 260 -7.68 4.63 -1.94
CA GLU A 260 -7.32 4.67 -0.53
C GLU A 260 -8.53 4.98 0.37
N SER A 261 -9.35 5.96 -0.04
CA SER A 261 -10.43 6.51 0.78
C SER A 261 -11.68 6.93 -0.02
N GLY A 262 -11.79 6.52 -1.28
CA GLY A 262 -12.89 6.86 -2.17
C GLY A 262 -14.19 6.08 -1.92
N MET A 263 -14.25 5.31 -0.80
CA MET A 263 -15.43 4.58 -0.35
C MET A 263 -15.58 4.76 1.17
N PRO A 264 -16.78 4.60 1.76
CA PRO A 264 -17.06 4.92 3.17
C PRO A 264 -16.53 3.84 4.14
N ILE A 265 -15.24 3.53 4.07
CA ILE A 265 -14.57 2.53 4.90
C ILE A 265 -14.20 3.05 6.29
N HIS A 266 -14.12 4.38 6.47
CA HIS A 266 -13.77 4.99 7.75
C HIS A 266 -14.97 5.41 8.57
N LYS A 267 -16.09 5.76 7.92
CA LYS A 267 -17.25 6.29 8.63
C LYS A 267 -18.56 5.93 7.94
N SER A 268 -19.51 5.45 8.75
CA SER A 268 -20.90 5.22 8.37
C SER A 268 -21.82 5.58 9.54
N ASP A 269 -23.11 5.30 9.43
CA ASP A 269 -24.08 5.38 10.53
C ASP A 269 -23.80 4.37 11.67
N LYS A 270 -22.98 3.35 11.42
CA LYS A 270 -22.75 2.24 12.35
C LYS A 270 -21.32 2.17 12.89
N HIS A 271 -20.35 2.80 12.26
CA HIS A 271 -18.96 2.79 12.71
C HIS A 271 -18.23 4.08 12.35
N GLU A 272 -17.19 4.36 13.10
CA GLU A 272 -16.21 5.41 12.85
C GLU A 272 -14.83 4.89 13.26
N THR A 273 -13.83 5.09 12.39
CA THR A 273 -12.45 4.66 12.62
C THR A 273 -11.47 5.61 11.92
N SER A 274 -10.17 5.36 12.09
CA SER A 274 -9.07 6.08 11.42
C SER A 274 -8.02 5.09 10.88
N ASN A 275 -7.11 5.56 10.06
CA ASN A 275 -5.98 4.74 9.57
C ASN A 275 -5.15 4.17 10.73
N VAL A 276 -5.10 4.85 11.87
CA VAL A 276 -4.39 4.38 13.07
C VAL A 276 -5.02 3.11 13.64
N GLU A 277 -6.35 3.07 13.77
CA GLU A 277 -7.04 1.88 14.23
C GLU A 277 -7.03 0.76 13.19
N ILE A 278 -7.14 1.11 11.91
CA ILE A 278 -7.05 0.11 10.84
C ILE A 278 -5.67 -0.57 10.88
N ALA A 279 -4.59 0.20 11.06
CA ALA A 279 -3.25 -0.37 11.24
C ALA A 279 -3.14 -1.20 12.52
N ALA A 280 -3.78 -0.78 13.62
CA ALA A 280 -3.80 -1.50 14.89
C ALA A 280 -4.50 -2.87 14.82
N LEU A 281 -5.35 -3.12 13.81
CA LEU A 281 -5.95 -4.44 13.56
C LEU A 281 -4.91 -5.51 13.19
N ALA A 282 -3.67 -5.12 12.93
CA ALA A 282 -2.55 -6.06 12.80
C ALA A 282 -2.29 -6.83 14.12
N ALA A 283 -2.57 -6.23 15.29
CA ALA A 283 -2.32 -6.85 16.57
C ALA A 283 -3.05 -8.20 16.75
N PRO A 284 -2.37 -9.24 17.29
CA PRO A 284 -1.04 -9.25 17.91
C PRO A 284 0.14 -9.51 16.95
N ARG A 285 -0.08 -9.57 15.63
CA ARG A 285 0.93 -9.85 14.61
C ARG A 285 1.96 -8.72 14.53
N PRO A 286 3.24 -8.99 14.18
CA PRO A 286 4.27 -7.97 14.03
C PRO A 286 3.89 -6.82 13.08
N LEU A 287 4.07 -5.59 13.54
CA LEU A 287 3.79 -4.35 12.81
C LEU A 287 4.98 -3.39 12.96
N LEU A 288 5.51 -2.91 11.84
CA LEU A 288 6.47 -1.81 11.84
C LEU A 288 5.85 -0.60 11.16
N LEU A 289 5.73 0.50 11.85
CA LEU A 289 5.41 1.80 11.26
C LEU A 289 6.71 2.48 10.82
N ILE A 290 6.83 2.82 9.53
CA ILE A 290 7.92 3.67 9.05
C ILE A 290 7.33 5.03 8.69
N SER A 291 7.88 6.09 9.32
CA SER A 291 7.38 7.46 9.23
C SER A 291 8.51 8.46 8.99
N ASP A 292 8.19 9.63 8.52
CA ASP A 292 9.17 10.72 8.34
C ASP A 292 8.66 12.07 8.86
N GLY A 293 9.57 13.06 8.93
CA GLY A 293 9.25 14.36 9.51
C GLY A 293 8.68 15.36 8.53
N LYS A 294 8.68 15.08 7.21
CA LYS A 294 8.30 16.07 6.20
C LYS A 294 7.02 15.71 5.43
N ASP A 295 6.22 14.80 5.98
CA ASP A 295 4.88 14.50 5.44
C ASP A 295 3.84 14.39 6.58
N TRP A 296 2.66 13.86 6.28
CA TRP A 296 1.56 13.65 7.23
C TRP A 296 1.84 12.58 8.30
N THR A 297 2.97 11.87 8.23
CA THR A 297 3.37 10.89 9.25
C THR A 297 4.32 11.44 10.30
N LYS A 298 4.59 12.74 10.29
CA LYS A 298 5.50 13.43 11.24
C LYS A 298 5.11 13.25 12.70
N ASN A 299 3.83 13.03 12.99
CA ASN A 299 3.30 12.88 14.34
C ASN A 299 3.33 11.42 14.85
N VAL A 300 3.72 10.45 14.01
CA VAL A 300 3.70 9.02 14.37
C VAL A 300 4.39 8.71 15.69
N PRO A 301 5.58 9.23 16.01
CA PRO A 301 6.25 8.94 17.28
C PRO A 301 5.44 9.33 18.53
N ASP A 302 4.70 10.42 18.46
CA ASP A 302 4.07 11.04 19.62
C ASP A 302 2.54 10.82 19.69
N VAL A 303 1.91 10.44 18.59
CA VAL A 303 0.44 10.32 18.47
C VAL A 303 0.01 8.92 18.05
N GLU A 304 0.33 8.51 16.84
CA GLU A 304 -0.18 7.27 16.26
C GLU A 304 0.46 6.03 16.88
N PHE A 305 1.77 6.03 17.01
CA PHE A 305 2.51 4.88 17.57
C PHE A 305 2.17 4.61 19.04
N PRO A 306 2.11 5.58 19.96
CA PRO A 306 1.66 5.34 21.34
C PRO A 306 0.25 4.76 21.41
N TYR A 307 -0.68 5.21 20.57
CA TYR A 307 -2.04 4.66 20.49
C TYR A 307 -2.02 3.18 20.12
N ILE A 308 -1.34 2.82 19.02
CA ILE A 308 -1.23 1.44 18.55
C ILE A 308 -0.51 0.57 19.58
N ARG A 309 0.58 1.06 20.15
CA ARG A 309 1.36 0.36 21.17
C ARG A 309 0.53 0.01 22.41
N ASN A 310 -0.40 0.87 22.83
CA ASN A 310 -1.33 0.58 23.91
C ASN A 310 -2.24 -0.62 23.56
N ILE A 311 -2.67 -0.77 22.33
CA ILE A 311 -3.45 -1.91 21.86
C ILE A 311 -2.60 -3.18 21.94
N TYR A 312 -1.35 -3.16 21.48
CA TYR A 312 -0.44 -4.31 21.60
C TYR A 312 -0.18 -4.71 23.07
N ARG A 313 -0.17 -3.71 23.97
CA ARG A 313 -0.09 -3.97 25.43
C ARG A 313 -1.28 -4.76 25.94
N LEU A 314 -2.50 -4.52 25.44
CA LEU A 314 -3.69 -5.33 25.81
C LEU A 314 -3.51 -6.80 25.45
N TYR A 315 -2.80 -7.10 24.37
CA TYR A 315 -2.46 -8.48 23.99
C TYR A 315 -1.25 -9.06 24.75
N GLY A 316 -0.53 -8.25 25.53
CA GLY A 316 0.70 -8.67 26.21
C GLY A 316 1.91 -8.86 25.28
N VAL A 317 1.88 -8.27 24.07
CA VAL A 317 2.91 -8.41 23.04
C VAL A 317 3.40 -7.06 22.53
N GLU A 318 3.63 -6.12 23.39
CA GLU A 318 4.03 -4.74 23.07
C GLU A 318 5.31 -4.68 22.21
N SER A 319 6.19 -5.67 22.31
CA SER A 319 7.41 -5.79 21.52
C SER A 319 7.17 -6.17 20.04
N ASN A 320 5.94 -6.53 19.69
CA ASN A 320 5.59 -6.86 18.30
C ASN A 320 5.25 -5.62 17.46
N VAL A 321 5.18 -4.43 18.05
CA VAL A 321 5.00 -3.18 17.32
C VAL A 321 6.22 -2.28 17.48
N GLU A 322 6.76 -1.81 16.36
CA GLU A 322 7.93 -0.95 16.31
C GLU A 322 7.64 0.30 15.45
N ASN A 323 8.38 1.38 15.68
CA ASN A 323 8.39 2.56 14.82
C ASN A 323 9.82 2.93 14.44
N VAL A 324 10.04 3.14 13.15
CA VAL A 324 11.24 3.80 12.60
C VAL A 324 10.81 5.15 12.08
N HIS A 325 11.26 6.21 12.73
CA HIS A 325 10.98 7.59 12.36
C HIS A 325 12.23 8.28 11.81
N LEU A 326 12.10 8.95 10.68
CA LEU A 326 13.17 9.63 9.95
C LEU A 326 12.85 11.12 9.86
N PRO A 327 13.17 11.93 10.90
CA PRO A 327 12.65 13.28 11.05
C PRO A 327 13.11 14.25 9.95
N ASP A 328 14.26 14.01 9.33
CA ASP A 328 14.84 14.86 8.31
C ASP A 328 14.50 14.44 6.87
N GLU A 329 13.79 13.30 6.71
CA GLU A 329 13.41 12.77 5.41
C GLU A 329 12.00 13.19 4.99
N GLY A 330 11.73 13.01 3.70
CA GLY A 330 10.43 13.28 3.09
C GLY A 330 9.77 12.03 2.53
N HIS A 331 8.63 12.26 1.86
CA HIS A 331 7.71 11.23 1.39
C HIS A 331 8.28 10.39 0.25
N ASP A 332 8.93 9.29 0.58
CA ASP A 332 9.48 8.31 -0.35
C ASP A 332 9.54 6.90 0.27
N TYR A 333 10.11 5.93 -0.46
CA TYR A 333 10.57 4.66 0.08
C TYR A 333 12.06 4.49 -0.15
N GLY A 334 12.84 5.51 0.27
CA GLY A 334 14.30 5.59 0.17
C GLY A 334 15.02 4.46 0.90
N LEU A 335 16.36 4.39 0.73
CA LEU A 335 17.17 3.31 1.28
C LEU A 335 17.12 3.24 2.81
N SER A 336 17.06 4.36 3.50
CA SER A 336 16.93 4.43 4.97
C SER A 336 15.66 3.74 5.46
N LYS A 337 14.51 4.02 4.83
CA LYS A 337 13.22 3.40 5.12
C LYS A 337 13.25 1.90 4.76
N ARG A 338 13.83 1.54 3.59
CA ARG A 338 14.01 0.14 3.20
C ARG A 338 14.91 -0.62 4.17
N THR A 339 15.96 0.00 4.68
CA THR A 339 16.86 -0.61 5.68
C THR A 339 16.10 -0.99 6.96
N GLY A 340 15.23 -0.12 7.47
CA GLY A 340 14.35 -0.44 8.60
C GLY A 340 13.45 -1.64 8.31
N MET A 341 12.81 -1.63 7.14
CA MET A 341 11.93 -2.72 6.70
C MET A 341 12.70 -4.05 6.53
N TYR A 342 13.88 -4.07 5.90
CA TYR A 342 14.67 -5.28 5.71
C TYR A 342 15.04 -5.94 7.06
N LYS A 343 15.50 -5.15 8.01
CA LYS A 343 15.85 -5.63 9.36
C LYS A 343 14.63 -6.23 10.07
N PHE A 344 13.49 -5.57 9.99
CA PHE A 344 12.26 -6.05 10.62
C PHE A 344 11.74 -7.34 9.96
N LEU A 345 11.67 -7.39 8.63
CA LEU A 345 11.24 -8.59 7.92
C LEU A 345 12.25 -9.75 8.10
N ALA A 346 13.56 -9.48 8.14
CA ALA A 346 14.57 -10.51 8.44
C ALA A 346 14.31 -11.15 9.81
N LYS A 347 14.05 -10.34 10.84
CA LYS A 347 13.72 -10.80 12.20
C LYS A 347 12.47 -11.68 12.25
N HIS A 348 11.37 -11.25 11.62
CA HIS A 348 10.06 -11.88 11.78
C HIS A 348 9.76 -12.97 10.74
N LEU A 349 10.43 -12.96 9.59
CA LEU A 349 10.30 -13.98 8.55
C LEU A 349 11.50 -14.92 8.46
N HIS A 350 12.53 -14.73 9.32
CA HIS A 350 13.78 -15.50 9.31
C HIS A 350 14.50 -15.44 7.96
N LEU A 351 14.67 -14.20 7.42
CA LEU A 351 15.40 -13.97 6.19
C LEU A 351 16.88 -13.71 6.47
N SER A 352 17.74 -14.02 5.50
CA SER A 352 19.20 -13.91 5.60
C SER A 352 19.67 -12.48 5.26
N LEU A 353 19.68 -11.58 6.25
CA LEU A 353 20.16 -10.20 6.08
C LEU A 353 21.62 -10.13 5.64
N ASP A 354 22.44 -11.09 6.06
CA ASP A 354 23.88 -11.16 5.74
C ASP A 354 24.17 -11.22 4.23
N LYS A 355 23.25 -11.76 3.44
CA LYS A 355 23.37 -11.83 1.98
C LYS A 355 23.37 -10.49 1.27
N VAL A 356 22.91 -9.46 1.96
CA VAL A 356 22.76 -8.11 1.44
C VAL A 356 23.41 -7.06 2.35
N ALA A 357 24.21 -7.50 3.32
CA ALA A 357 24.95 -6.61 4.21
C ALA A 357 26.36 -6.32 3.64
N LYS A 358 26.75 -5.04 3.60
CA LYS A 358 28.12 -4.61 3.34
C LYS A 358 28.98 -4.78 4.62
N PRO A 359 30.31 -4.79 4.50
CA PRO A 359 31.20 -4.93 5.66
C PRO A 359 30.98 -3.86 6.76
N ASP A 360 30.48 -2.70 6.41
CA ASP A 360 30.16 -1.61 7.34
C ASP A 360 28.75 -1.76 7.97
N GLY A 361 28.04 -2.82 7.66
CA GLY A 361 26.68 -3.09 8.14
C GLY A 361 25.55 -2.36 7.38
N SER A 362 25.87 -1.58 6.37
CA SER A 362 24.87 -0.99 5.47
C SER A 362 24.30 -2.06 4.51
N ILE A 363 23.15 -1.75 3.92
CA ILE A 363 22.50 -2.65 2.96
C ILE A 363 23.08 -2.43 1.56
N ASP A 364 23.43 -3.52 0.90
CA ASP A 364 23.82 -3.54 -0.50
C ASP A 364 22.59 -3.75 -1.39
N GLU A 365 22.37 -2.83 -2.31
CA GLU A 365 21.38 -2.93 -3.39
C GLU A 365 22.03 -2.76 -4.78
N ASP A 366 23.39 -2.69 -4.85
CA ASP A 366 24.11 -2.41 -6.10
C ASP A 366 24.10 -3.61 -7.05
N PHE A 367 23.84 -4.82 -6.55
CA PHE A 367 23.67 -6.03 -7.35
C PHE A 367 22.38 -6.05 -8.18
N VAL A 368 21.41 -5.15 -7.87
CA VAL A 368 20.10 -5.16 -8.51
C VAL A 368 20.17 -4.58 -9.91
N VAL A 369 19.75 -5.37 -10.88
CA VAL A 369 19.57 -4.93 -12.26
C VAL A 369 18.16 -4.30 -12.40
N ILE A 370 18.12 -3.04 -12.82
CA ILE A 370 16.86 -2.35 -13.09
C ILE A 370 16.37 -2.73 -14.48
N GLU A 371 15.27 -3.46 -14.53
CA GLU A 371 14.64 -3.90 -15.78
C GLU A 371 13.87 -2.75 -16.45
N LYS A 372 13.79 -2.80 -17.78
CA LYS A 372 12.96 -1.88 -18.56
C LYS A 372 11.49 -2.24 -18.42
N ILE A 373 10.61 -1.26 -18.61
CA ILE A 373 9.15 -1.43 -18.53
C ILE A 373 8.68 -2.55 -19.48
N ASP A 374 9.16 -2.54 -20.73
CA ASP A 374 8.74 -3.52 -21.76
C ASP A 374 9.08 -4.97 -21.35
N ASP A 375 10.21 -5.19 -20.65
CA ASP A 375 10.60 -6.51 -20.18
C ASP A 375 9.73 -7.00 -19.00
N MET A 376 9.09 -6.08 -18.29
CA MET A 376 8.27 -6.34 -17.11
C MET A 376 6.78 -6.46 -17.39
N LEU A 377 6.30 -6.06 -18.60
CA LEU A 377 4.90 -6.19 -18.96
C LEU A 377 4.48 -7.66 -19.05
N VAL A 378 3.32 -7.98 -18.48
CA VAL A 378 2.75 -9.33 -18.51
C VAL A 378 2.10 -9.60 -19.86
N PHE A 379 1.45 -8.60 -20.43
CA PHE A 379 0.76 -8.72 -21.70
C PHE A 379 1.42 -7.85 -22.78
N GLY A 380 1.62 -8.44 -23.94
CA GLY A 380 2.26 -7.80 -25.09
C GLY A 380 2.09 -8.65 -26.36
N PRO A 381 2.82 -8.35 -27.44
CA PRO A 381 2.70 -9.10 -28.69
C PRO A 381 2.95 -10.60 -28.56
N ASP A 382 3.95 -11.01 -27.78
CA ASP A 382 4.32 -12.43 -27.59
C ASP A 382 3.43 -13.14 -26.55
N HIS A 383 2.82 -12.39 -25.65
CA HIS A 383 1.92 -12.86 -24.61
C HIS A 383 0.63 -12.03 -24.63
N PRO A 384 -0.27 -12.26 -25.58
CA PRO A 384 -1.49 -11.45 -25.72
C PRO A 384 -2.41 -11.62 -24.52
N ARG A 385 -3.10 -10.53 -24.17
CA ARG A 385 -4.13 -10.58 -23.13
C ARG A 385 -5.20 -11.59 -23.51
N PRO A 386 -5.67 -12.45 -22.58
CA PRO A 386 -6.69 -13.45 -22.88
C PRO A 386 -7.95 -12.84 -23.49
N ALA A 387 -8.53 -13.52 -24.48
CA ALA A 387 -9.70 -13.03 -25.23
C ALA A 387 -10.95 -12.82 -24.36
N HIS A 388 -11.06 -13.54 -23.23
CA HIS A 388 -12.14 -13.38 -22.26
C HIS A 388 -11.90 -12.28 -21.23
N ALA A 389 -10.80 -11.51 -21.37
CA ALA A 389 -10.53 -10.42 -20.44
C ALA A 389 -11.61 -9.34 -20.51
N VAL A 390 -12.09 -8.93 -19.36
CA VAL A 390 -13.11 -7.88 -19.22
C VAL A 390 -12.63 -6.57 -19.80
N SER A 391 -13.49 -5.89 -20.53
CA SER A 391 -13.22 -4.55 -21.07
C SER A 391 -13.06 -3.51 -19.94
N PRO A 392 -12.14 -2.55 -20.07
CA PRO A 392 -12.02 -1.44 -19.11
C PRO A 392 -13.30 -0.58 -19.02
N ASP A 393 -14.11 -0.55 -20.09
CA ASP A 393 -15.35 0.21 -20.17
C ASP A 393 -16.55 -0.53 -19.55
N ALA A 394 -16.35 -1.77 -19.07
CA ALA A 394 -17.42 -2.50 -18.40
C ALA A 394 -17.89 -1.74 -17.16
N ASN A 395 -19.17 -1.39 -17.12
CA ASN A 395 -19.78 -0.70 -16.00
C ASN A 395 -19.86 -1.62 -14.77
N ASP A 396 -20.17 -2.90 -15.01
CA ASP A 396 -20.26 -3.90 -13.96
C ASP A 396 -19.18 -4.97 -14.14
N LEU A 397 -18.55 -5.33 -13.04
CA LEU A 397 -17.59 -6.42 -12.98
C LEU A 397 -18.28 -7.71 -12.49
N PRO A 398 -17.80 -8.89 -12.86
CA PRO A 398 -18.40 -10.18 -12.47
C PRO A 398 -18.08 -10.51 -11.00
N TRP A 399 -18.78 -9.84 -10.09
CA TRP A 399 -18.60 -10.00 -8.64
C TRP A 399 -19.28 -11.26 -8.07
N ASP A 400 -20.21 -11.85 -8.80
CA ASP A 400 -21.05 -13.01 -8.38
C ASP A 400 -20.52 -14.35 -8.92
#